data_5410cdefc0b43c35e39832c6d39a9f68
#
_entry.id   5410cdefc0b43c35e39832c6d39a9f68
#
_cell.length_a   1.000
_cell.length_b   1.000
_cell.length_c   1.000
_cell.angle_alpha   90.00
_cell.angle_beta   90.00
_cell.angle_gamma   90.00
#
_symmetry.space_group_name_H-M   'P 1'
#
loop_
_entity.id
_entity.type
_entity.pdbx_description
1 polymer ?
#
loop_
_entity_poly.entity_id
_entity_poly.type
_entity_poly.pdbx_seq_one_letter_code
_entity_poly.pdbx_strand_id
1 'polypeptide(L)'
;MKSDEVKILVVDDVEVNLIILEEIIKNMGYQAILAQSVKEAFELMKEEENIPQIILSDISMPEVDGFTFCSMLKKNPYTRNIPLIFISAMDQAADLSKGFEMGAVDYIPKPFEKTEVRMRISTHLKLYTLQKDLEDNNRRLSMIVTRQMEKMRLEQRNIMYALAKLVESRESESGTHYKNIAYNSRLLAQGMQMSTVFEKDVTDNFIETIESAAGLHDIGKIKIPDSILLKKDILTEEERKIMSTHAELGAKTLMEIYEGVERNDFINMAIDIAYYHHENWDGTGYPKGLKGQEIPLAARIVKVVDVFDALIGERVYKSALSLEESLENMEEGAGKYFDPNIIQVFMKIYRNFIGIK
;
A
#
# COMPACT_ATOMS: atom_id res chain seq x y z
N MET A 1 15.93 -27.95 -8.49
CA MET A 1 15.90 -28.99 -7.45
C MET A 1 16.92 -30.07 -7.82
N LYS A 2 17.67 -30.60 -6.85
CA LYS A 2 18.50 -31.78 -7.10
C LYS A 2 17.57 -32.97 -7.29
N SER A 3 17.94 -33.91 -8.16
CA SER A 3 17.10 -35.08 -8.51
C SER A 3 16.67 -35.89 -7.27
N ASP A 4 17.54 -35.97 -6.25
CA ASP A 4 17.29 -36.71 -5.02
C ASP A 4 16.28 -36.08 -4.04
N GLU A 5 15.78 -34.87 -4.34
CA GLU A 5 14.83 -34.12 -3.49
C GLU A 5 13.38 -34.27 -3.97
N VAL A 6 13.14 -34.87 -5.16
CA VAL A 6 11.81 -35.02 -5.72
C VAL A 6 11.14 -36.28 -5.18
N LYS A 7 9.99 -36.11 -4.54
CA LYS A 7 9.19 -37.19 -3.97
C LYS A 7 7.90 -37.39 -4.76
N ILE A 8 7.61 -38.63 -5.10
CA ILE A 8 6.43 -39.04 -5.85
C ILE A 8 5.64 -40.04 -4.98
N LEU A 9 4.43 -39.66 -4.62
CA LEU A 9 3.53 -40.56 -3.89
C LEU A 9 2.80 -41.47 -4.88
N VAL A 10 2.83 -42.77 -4.63
CA VAL A 10 2.09 -43.77 -5.38
C VAL A 10 1.06 -44.43 -4.46
N VAL A 11 -0.19 -44.45 -4.86
CA VAL A 11 -1.29 -45.05 -4.10
C VAL A 11 -1.97 -46.09 -4.97
N ASP A 12 -1.84 -47.37 -4.61
CA ASP A 12 -2.44 -48.51 -5.32
C ASP A 12 -2.60 -49.68 -4.33
N ASP A 13 -3.75 -50.30 -4.26
CA ASP A 13 -4.03 -51.43 -3.33
C ASP A 13 -3.33 -52.72 -3.75
N VAL A 14 -2.81 -52.81 -4.97
CA VAL A 14 -2.09 -53.94 -5.52
C VAL A 14 -0.57 -53.74 -5.37
N GLU A 15 0.06 -54.50 -4.47
CA GLU A 15 1.49 -54.42 -4.15
C GLU A 15 2.41 -54.52 -5.37
N VAL A 16 2.07 -55.38 -6.34
CA VAL A 16 2.85 -55.54 -7.59
C VAL A 16 2.91 -54.21 -8.39
N ASN A 17 1.83 -53.46 -8.43
CA ASN A 17 1.81 -52.14 -9.10
C ASN A 17 2.73 -51.16 -8.42
N LEU A 18 2.73 -51.11 -7.09
CA LEU A 18 3.61 -50.28 -6.29
C LEU A 18 5.08 -50.57 -6.57
N ILE A 19 5.47 -51.87 -6.63
CA ILE A 19 6.84 -52.29 -6.90
C ILE A 19 7.28 -51.87 -8.31
N ILE A 20 6.43 -52.02 -9.33
CA ILE A 20 6.74 -51.65 -10.71
C ILE A 20 6.92 -50.12 -10.81
N LEU A 21 6.02 -49.35 -10.23
CA LEU A 21 6.09 -47.89 -10.29
C LEU A 21 7.26 -47.35 -9.46
N GLU A 22 7.58 -47.95 -8.31
CA GLU A 22 8.76 -47.63 -7.54
C GLU A 22 10.05 -47.82 -8.35
N GLU A 23 10.19 -48.94 -9.05
CA GLU A 23 11.35 -49.20 -9.92
C GLU A 23 11.49 -48.13 -11.01
N ILE A 24 10.38 -47.75 -11.65
CA ILE A 24 10.36 -46.71 -12.70
C ILE A 24 10.79 -45.37 -12.11
N ILE A 25 10.24 -44.95 -10.95
CA ILE A 25 10.51 -43.70 -10.29
C ILE A 25 11.98 -43.65 -9.82
N LYS A 26 12.48 -44.71 -9.19
CA LYS A 26 13.89 -44.82 -8.79
C LYS A 26 14.84 -44.71 -9.98
N ASN A 27 14.50 -45.31 -11.11
CA ASN A 27 15.29 -45.23 -12.34
C ASN A 27 15.26 -43.84 -12.98
N MET A 28 14.35 -42.97 -12.58
CA MET A 28 14.33 -41.53 -12.94
C MET A 28 15.16 -40.67 -11.96
N GLY A 29 15.72 -41.28 -10.90
CA GLY A 29 16.46 -40.58 -9.86
C GLY A 29 15.58 -39.88 -8.82
N TYR A 30 14.31 -40.28 -8.66
CA TYR A 30 13.36 -39.72 -7.73
C TYR A 30 13.07 -40.66 -6.55
N GLN A 31 12.55 -40.10 -5.45
CA GLN A 31 12.08 -40.91 -4.33
C GLN A 31 10.63 -41.29 -4.50
N ALA A 32 10.31 -42.57 -4.32
CA ALA A 32 8.97 -43.06 -4.28
C ALA A 32 8.48 -43.17 -2.82
N ILE A 33 7.30 -42.64 -2.55
CA ILE A 33 6.54 -42.87 -1.31
C ILE A 33 5.38 -43.80 -1.71
N LEU A 34 5.27 -44.95 -1.05
CA LEU A 34 4.28 -45.95 -1.41
C LEU A 34 3.21 -46.02 -0.34
N ALA A 35 1.96 -46.10 -0.77
CA ALA A 35 0.79 -46.29 0.08
C ALA A 35 -0.17 -47.30 -0.55
N GLN A 36 -0.69 -48.26 0.25
CA GLN A 36 -1.67 -49.24 -0.17
C GLN A 36 -3.11 -48.74 -0.01
N SER A 37 -3.30 -47.57 0.58
CA SER A 37 -4.64 -46.99 0.76
C SER A 37 -4.54 -45.47 0.86
N VAL A 38 -5.68 -44.78 0.62
CA VAL A 38 -5.82 -43.34 0.79
C VAL A 38 -5.54 -42.92 2.24
N LYS A 39 -5.93 -43.75 3.22
CA LYS A 39 -5.66 -43.47 4.64
C LYS A 39 -4.17 -43.45 4.91
N GLU A 40 -3.41 -44.43 4.44
CA GLU A 40 -1.98 -44.52 4.57
C GLU A 40 -1.28 -43.33 3.87
N ALA A 41 -1.76 -42.98 2.66
CA ALA A 41 -1.25 -41.81 1.93
C ALA A 41 -1.35 -40.53 2.74
N PHE A 42 -2.48 -40.26 3.40
CA PHE A 42 -2.65 -39.10 4.25
C PHE A 42 -1.80 -39.16 5.51
N GLU A 43 -1.59 -40.33 6.13
CA GLU A 43 -0.71 -40.46 7.28
C GLU A 43 0.74 -40.16 6.91
N LEU A 44 1.22 -40.65 5.77
CA LEU A 44 2.56 -40.37 5.27
C LEU A 44 2.77 -38.88 4.94
N MET A 45 1.75 -38.21 4.39
CA MET A 45 1.80 -36.76 4.07
C MET A 45 1.69 -35.84 5.30
N LYS A 46 1.43 -36.34 6.51
CA LYS A 46 1.46 -35.51 7.74
C LYS A 46 2.88 -35.02 8.08
N GLU A 47 3.88 -35.75 7.71
CA GLU A 47 5.28 -35.34 7.88
C GLU A 47 5.63 -34.36 6.75
N GLU A 48 6.07 -33.14 7.10
CA GLU A 48 6.44 -32.09 6.14
C GLU A 48 7.46 -32.60 5.10
N GLU A 49 8.36 -33.46 5.55
CA GLU A 49 9.38 -34.07 4.69
C GLU A 49 8.77 -34.97 3.60
N ASN A 50 7.57 -35.49 3.78
CA ASN A 50 6.91 -36.44 2.88
C ASN A 50 5.87 -35.81 1.95
N ILE A 51 5.80 -34.48 1.86
CA ILE A 51 4.90 -33.80 0.90
C ILE A 51 5.42 -34.07 -0.53
N PRO A 52 4.63 -34.79 -1.37
CA PRO A 52 5.08 -35.17 -2.71
C PRO A 52 4.93 -33.99 -3.69
N GLN A 53 5.70 -34.02 -4.77
CA GLN A 53 5.57 -33.10 -5.90
C GLN A 53 4.60 -33.60 -6.97
N ILE A 54 4.32 -34.91 -6.99
CA ILE A 54 3.32 -35.57 -7.85
C ILE A 54 2.69 -36.72 -7.08
N ILE A 55 1.42 -36.99 -7.34
CA ILE A 55 0.70 -38.14 -6.83
C ILE A 55 0.28 -38.99 -8.02
N LEU A 56 0.58 -40.29 -7.98
CA LEU A 56 0.04 -41.30 -8.83
C LEU A 56 -0.98 -42.08 -8.02
N SER A 57 -2.23 -42.17 -8.45
CA SER A 57 -3.29 -42.87 -7.69
C SER A 57 -4.07 -43.81 -8.57
N ASP A 58 -4.22 -45.06 -8.15
CA ASP A 58 -5.23 -45.92 -8.73
C ASP A 58 -6.64 -45.33 -8.52
N ILE A 59 -7.54 -45.56 -9.47
CA ILE A 59 -8.93 -45.14 -9.38
C ILE A 59 -9.70 -46.15 -8.53
N SER A 60 -9.47 -47.45 -8.75
CA SER A 60 -10.28 -48.54 -8.20
C SER A 60 -9.65 -49.14 -6.95
N MET A 61 -9.78 -48.44 -5.83
CA MET A 61 -9.28 -48.90 -4.54
C MET A 61 -10.41 -49.18 -3.54
N PRO A 62 -10.24 -50.16 -2.61
CA PRO A 62 -11.20 -50.41 -1.55
C PRO A 62 -11.39 -49.23 -0.59
N GLU A 63 -12.52 -49.15 0.07
CA GLU A 63 -12.90 -48.12 1.06
C GLU A 63 -13.02 -46.71 0.50
N VAL A 64 -11.94 -46.16 -0.03
CA VAL A 64 -11.88 -44.81 -0.63
C VAL A 64 -11.26 -44.90 -2.02
N ASP A 65 -12.06 -44.60 -3.06
CA ASP A 65 -11.61 -44.60 -4.44
C ASP A 65 -10.69 -43.40 -4.77
N GLY A 66 -9.96 -43.48 -5.88
CA GLY A 66 -9.06 -42.45 -6.34
C GLY A 66 -9.75 -41.11 -6.65
N PHE A 67 -11.01 -41.11 -7.09
CA PHE A 67 -11.79 -39.91 -7.33
C PHE A 67 -12.06 -39.14 -6.03
N THR A 68 -12.49 -39.88 -5.00
CA THR A 68 -12.72 -39.33 -3.67
C THR A 68 -11.41 -38.76 -3.09
N PHE A 69 -10.31 -39.50 -3.26
CA PHE A 69 -8.97 -39.02 -2.85
C PHE A 69 -8.59 -37.72 -3.55
N CYS A 70 -8.76 -37.63 -4.88
CA CYS A 70 -8.53 -36.41 -5.63
C CYS A 70 -9.34 -35.23 -5.07
N SER A 71 -10.65 -35.46 -4.85
CA SER A 71 -11.52 -34.40 -4.27
C SER A 71 -11.06 -33.93 -2.90
N MET A 72 -10.61 -34.87 -2.03
CA MET A 72 -10.07 -34.51 -0.71
C MET A 72 -8.80 -33.65 -0.82
N LEU A 73 -7.87 -34.04 -1.70
CA LEU A 73 -6.63 -33.27 -1.95
C LEU A 73 -6.93 -31.87 -2.49
N LYS A 74 -7.87 -31.73 -3.44
CA LYS A 74 -8.20 -30.44 -4.08
C LYS A 74 -8.94 -29.49 -3.15
N LYS A 75 -9.60 -29.97 -2.12
CA LYS A 75 -10.24 -29.17 -1.07
C LYS A 75 -9.25 -28.65 0.00
N ASN A 76 -8.10 -29.27 0.16
CA ASN A 76 -7.11 -28.89 1.15
C ASN A 76 -6.14 -27.85 0.57
N PRO A 77 -6.00 -26.66 1.18
CA PRO A 77 -5.09 -25.61 0.71
C PRO A 77 -3.63 -26.03 0.54
N TYR A 78 -3.16 -26.98 1.33
CA TYR A 78 -1.76 -27.45 1.29
C TYR A 78 -1.47 -28.45 0.19
N THR A 79 -2.48 -29.19 -0.27
CA THR A 79 -2.31 -30.27 -1.25
C THR A 79 -3.00 -30.00 -2.58
N ARG A 80 -3.88 -29.01 -2.67
CA ARG A 80 -4.70 -28.73 -3.88
C ARG A 80 -3.89 -28.48 -5.15
N ASN A 81 -2.66 -27.93 -5.00
CA ASN A 81 -1.80 -27.61 -6.14
C ASN A 81 -0.90 -28.79 -6.56
N ILE A 82 -0.86 -29.88 -5.77
CA ILE A 82 -0.09 -31.06 -6.13
C ILE A 82 -0.78 -31.75 -7.32
N PRO A 83 -0.08 -31.98 -8.44
CA PRO A 83 -0.63 -32.68 -9.58
C PRO A 83 -0.91 -34.14 -9.21
N LEU A 84 -2.10 -34.59 -9.52
CA LEU A 84 -2.52 -35.99 -9.37
C LEU A 84 -2.75 -36.60 -10.75
N ILE A 85 -2.09 -37.72 -11.02
CA ILE A 85 -2.21 -38.51 -12.23
C ILE A 85 -2.92 -39.80 -11.84
N PHE A 86 -4.03 -40.13 -12.51
CA PHE A 86 -4.71 -41.36 -12.26
C PHE A 86 -4.03 -42.53 -12.96
N ILE A 87 -4.15 -43.71 -12.35
CA ILE A 87 -3.80 -44.98 -12.91
C ILE A 87 -5.13 -45.73 -13.18
N SER A 88 -5.38 -46.14 -14.42
CA SER A 88 -6.69 -46.68 -14.82
C SER A 88 -6.57 -47.85 -15.82
N ALA A 89 -7.48 -48.78 -15.75
CA ALA A 89 -7.69 -49.78 -16.82
C ALA A 89 -8.33 -49.11 -18.04
N MET A 90 -7.94 -49.50 -19.26
CA MET A 90 -8.18 -48.79 -20.54
C MET A 90 -9.66 -48.59 -20.96
N ASP A 91 -10.65 -49.13 -20.25
CA ASP A 91 -12.00 -49.34 -20.83
C ASP A 91 -13.06 -48.26 -20.51
N GLN A 92 -12.69 -47.12 -19.86
CA GLN A 92 -13.72 -46.16 -19.42
C GLN A 92 -13.41 -44.72 -19.79
N ALA A 93 -13.71 -44.31 -21.03
CA ALA A 93 -13.64 -42.91 -21.44
C ALA A 93 -14.51 -41.97 -20.58
N ALA A 94 -15.58 -42.48 -19.96
CA ALA A 94 -16.42 -41.72 -19.04
C ALA A 94 -15.70 -41.38 -17.73
N ASP A 95 -14.83 -42.25 -17.22
CA ASP A 95 -14.08 -42.02 -15.98
C ASP A 95 -12.97 -41.01 -16.18
N LEU A 96 -12.41 -40.90 -17.38
CA LEU A 96 -11.38 -39.89 -17.71
C LEU A 96 -11.94 -38.47 -17.63
N SER A 97 -13.11 -38.22 -18.23
CA SER A 97 -13.76 -36.89 -18.17
C SER A 97 -14.07 -36.51 -16.73
N LYS A 98 -14.59 -37.42 -15.93
CA LYS A 98 -14.88 -37.24 -14.50
C LYS A 98 -13.59 -36.90 -13.71
N GLY A 99 -12.50 -37.61 -14.01
CA GLY A 99 -11.19 -37.36 -13.35
C GLY A 99 -10.67 -35.97 -13.59
N PHE A 100 -10.73 -35.48 -14.83
CA PHE A 100 -10.32 -34.11 -15.17
C PHE A 100 -11.23 -33.05 -14.51
N GLU A 101 -12.55 -33.25 -14.48
CA GLU A 101 -13.49 -32.37 -13.79
C GLU A 101 -13.21 -32.28 -12.29
N MET A 102 -12.68 -33.34 -11.68
CA MET A 102 -12.28 -33.36 -10.27
C MET A 102 -10.91 -32.79 -10.01
N GLY A 103 -10.17 -32.38 -11.04
CA GLY A 103 -8.89 -31.70 -10.94
C GLY A 103 -7.65 -32.58 -11.06
N ALA A 104 -7.79 -33.82 -11.54
CA ALA A 104 -6.62 -34.60 -11.98
C ALA A 104 -6.00 -33.95 -13.22
N VAL A 105 -4.67 -34.09 -13.35
CA VAL A 105 -3.94 -33.48 -14.47
C VAL A 105 -3.67 -34.39 -15.63
N ASP A 106 -3.73 -35.73 -15.41
CA ASP A 106 -3.48 -36.74 -16.43
C ASP A 106 -3.91 -38.14 -15.95
N TYR A 107 -3.72 -39.14 -16.81
CA TYR A 107 -3.93 -40.54 -16.48
C TYR A 107 -2.86 -41.45 -17.12
N ILE A 108 -2.60 -42.61 -16.53
CA ILE A 108 -1.68 -43.65 -16.99
C ILE A 108 -2.51 -44.94 -17.16
N PRO A 109 -2.55 -45.52 -18.38
CA PRO A 109 -3.29 -46.78 -18.59
C PRO A 109 -2.54 -47.97 -17.99
N LYS A 110 -3.31 -48.96 -17.49
CA LYS A 110 -2.81 -50.31 -17.16
C LYS A 110 -3.00 -51.23 -18.40
N PRO A 111 -2.02 -52.08 -18.79
CA PRO A 111 -0.71 -52.30 -18.15
C PRO A 111 0.26 -51.16 -18.41
N PHE A 112 1.16 -50.87 -17.45
CA PHE A 112 2.08 -49.74 -17.52
C PHE A 112 3.16 -49.94 -18.59
N GLU A 113 3.32 -48.94 -19.46
CA GLU A 113 4.48 -48.83 -20.30
C GLU A 113 5.48 -47.89 -19.65
N LYS A 114 6.73 -48.38 -19.38
CA LYS A 114 7.79 -47.63 -18.68
C LYS A 114 8.03 -46.23 -19.31
N THR A 115 8.03 -46.17 -20.64
CA THR A 115 8.25 -44.94 -21.39
C THR A 115 7.14 -43.90 -21.16
N GLU A 116 5.88 -44.35 -21.17
CA GLU A 116 4.71 -43.51 -20.97
C GLU A 116 4.67 -42.94 -19.53
N VAL A 117 4.87 -43.78 -18.52
CA VAL A 117 4.92 -43.38 -17.11
C VAL A 117 5.99 -42.27 -16.91
N ARG A 118 7.21 -42.51 -17.43
CA ARG A 118 8.31 -41.58 -17.35
C ARG A 118 7.97 -40.23 -18.00
N MET A 119 7.37 -40.27 -19.20
CA MET A 119 7.07 -39.06 -19.96
C MET A 119 6.01 -38.20 -19.25
N ARG A 120 4.94 -38.83 -18.72
CA ARG A 120 3.88 -38.12 -17.96
C ARG A 120 4.38 -37.54 -16.67
N ILE A 121 5.12 -38.30 -15.85
CA ILE A 121 5.74 -37.80 -14.63
C ILE A 121 6.66 -36.62 -14.94
N SER A 122 7.56 -36.73 -15.91
CA SER A 122 8.50 -35.68 -16.26
C SER A 122 7.80 -34.40 -16.73
N THR A 123 6.73 -34.54 -17.51
CA THR A 123 5.94 -33.40 -18.00
C THR A 123 5.27 -32.65 -16.87
N HIS A 124 4.53 -33.38 -16.01
CA HIS A 124 3.80 -32.75 -14.92
C HIS A 124 4.70 -32.25 -13.81
N LEU A 125 5.82 -32.91 -13.54
CA LEU A 125 6.82 -32.41 -12.61
C LEU A 125 7.44 -31.08 -13.10
N LYS A 126 7.76 -31.01 -14.39
CA LYS A 126 8.26 -29.76 -15.00
C LYS A 126 7.24 -28.62 -14.89
N LEU A 127 5.97 -28.91 -15.21
CA LEU A 127 4.89 -27.91 -15.12
C LEU A 127 4.71 -27.44 -13.66
N TYR A 128 4.67 -28.37 -12.70
CA TYR A 128 4.55 -28.05 -11.28
C TYR A 128 5.71 -27.17 -10.78
N THR A 129 6.95 -27.53 -11.16
CA THR A 129 8.13 -26.74 -10.79
C THR A 129 8.07 -25.34 -11.39
N LEU A 130 7.76 -25.21 -12.66
CA LEU A 130 7.63 -23.90 -13.32
C LEU A 130 6.53 -23.04 -12.70
N GLN A 131 5.39 -23.64 -12.36
CA GLN A 131 4.30 -22.93 -11.69
C GLN A 131 4.74 -22.41 -10.31
N LYS A 132 5.40 -23.25 -9.53
CA LYS A 132 5.92 -22.87 -8.20
C LYS A 132 6.97 -21.74 -8.30
N ASP A 133 7.91 -21.89 -9.24
CA ASP A 133 8.92 -20.85 -9.47
C ASP A 133 8.27 -19.51 -9.89
N LEU A 134 7.21 -19.56 -10.70
CA LEU A 134 6.46 -18.37 -11.11
C LEU A 134 5.73 -17.73 -9.92
N GLU A 135 5.09 -18.51 -9.07
CA GLU A 135 4.41 -18.02 -7.85
C GLU A 135 5.41 -17.37 -6.88
N ASP A 136 6.55 -18.00 -6.65
CA ASP A 136 7.61 -17.48 -5.79
C ASP A 136 8.23 -16.20 -6.36
N ASN A 137 8.49 -16.14 -7.66
CA ASN A 137 8.98 -14.94 -8.34
C ASN A 137 7.97 -13.79 -8.28
N ASN A 138 6.68 -14.06 -8.50
CA ASN A 138 5.62 -13.05 -8.37
C ASN A 138 5.54 -12.49 -6.96
N ARG A 139 5.61 -13.34 -5.93
CA ARG A 139 5.65 -12.92 -4.53
C ARG A 139 6.86 -12.03 -4.26
N ARG A 140 8.04 -12.45 -4.74
CA ARG A 140 9.29 -11.67 -4.58
C ARG A 140 9.21 -10.31 -5.30
N LEU A 141 8.70 -10.29 -6.54
CA LEU A 141 8.52 -9.05 -7.28
C LEU A 141 7.57 -8.09 -6.58
N SER A 142 6.43 -8.60 -6.07
CA SER A 142 5.46 -7.78 -5.32
C SER A 142 6.12 -7.13 -4.09
N MET A 143 6.92 -7.87 -3.32
CA MET A 143 7.65 -7.31 -2.18
C MET A 143 8.67 -6.23 -2.59
N ILE A 144 9.39 -6.45 -3.71
CA ILE A 144 10.35 -5.48 -4.23
C ILE A 144 9.64 -4.20 -4.67
N VAL A 145 8.54 -4.32 -5.42
CA VAL A 145 7.74 -3.18 -5.89
C VAL A 145 7.22 -2.37 -4.71
N THR A 146 6.62 -3.01 -3.71
CA THR A 146 6.14 -2.33 -2.50
C THR A 146 7.26 -1.55 -1.81
N ARG A 147 8.41 -2.19 -1.61
CA ARG A 147 9.57 -1.55 -0.98
C ARG A 147 10.11 -0.35 -1.78
N GLN A 148 10.13 -0.48 -3.12
CA GLN A 148 10.57 0.61 -3.98
C GLN A 148 9.60 1.80 -3.95
N MET A 149 8.29 1.53 -3.93
CA MET A 149 7.27 2.57 -3.80
C MET A 149 7.39 3.33 -2.48
N GLU A 150 7.60 2.63 -1.36
CA GLU A 150 7.83 3.26 -0.05
C GLU A 150 9.09 4.14 -0.06
N LYS A 151 10.18 3.63 -0.65
CA LYS A 151 11.43 4.39 -0.78
C LYS A 151 11.23 5.65 -1.62
N MET A 152 10.57 5.55 -2.76
CA MET A 152 10.27 6.70 -3.63
C MET A 152 9.43 7.75 -2.90
N ARG A 153 8.40 7.34 -2.16
CA ARG A 153 7.56 8.25 -1.34
C ARG A 153 8.40 9.00 -0.30
N LEU A 154 9.31 8.28 0.39
CA LEU A 154 10.20 8.91 1.37
C LEU A 154 11.16 9.91 0.71
N GLU A 155 11.76 9.56 -0.42
CA GLU A 155 12.66 10.44 -1.17
C GLU A 155 11.90 11.68 -1.67
N GLN A 156 10.70 11.52 -2.23
CA GLN A 156 9.85 12.64 -2.65
C GLN A 156 9.53 13.57 -1.48
N ARG A 157 9.14 13.04 -0.33
CA ARG A 157 8.87 13.82 0.89
C ARG A 157 10.10 14.60 1.34
N ASN A 158 11.28 13.96 1.32
CA ASN A 158 12.52 14.63 1.72
C ASN A 158 12.91 15.77 0.77
N ILE A 159 12.67 15.62 -0.54
CA ILE A 159 12.89 16.69 -1.52
C ILE A 159 11.93 17.86 -1.24
N MET A 160 10.64 17.59 -0.98
CA MET A 160 9.67 18.62 -0.65
C MET A 160 10.06 19.37 0.63
N TYR A 161 10.53 18.65 1.66
CA TYR A 161 11.04 19.26 2.88
C TYR A 161 12.29 20.13 2.62
N ALA A 162 13.20 19.68 1.76
CA ALA A 162 14.37 20.48 1.41
C ALA A 162 13.98 21.77 0.68
N LEU A 163 13.01 21.73 -0.24
CA LEU A 163 12.49 22.91 -0.94
C LEU A 163 11.80 23.88 0.03
N ALA A 164 10.90 23.38 0.88
CA ALA A 164 10.24 24.20 1.90
C ALA A 164 11.25 24.87 2.84
N LYS A 165 12.25 24.13 3.30
CA LYS A 165 13.33 24.64 4.14
C LYS A 165 14.16 25.72 3.46
N LEU A 166 14.42 25.60 2.15
CA LEU A 166 15.15 26.63 1.41
C LEU A 166 14.38 27.95 1.37
N VAL A 167 13.06 27.91 1.25
CA VAL A 167 12.21 29.11 1.30
C VAL A 167 12.21 29.71 2.71
N GLU A 168 11.95 28.88 3.73
CA GLU A 168 11.93 29.31 5.13
C GLU A 168 13.26 29.89 5.61
N SER A 169 14.40 29.36 5.14
CA SER A 169 15.74 29.83 5.51
C SER A 169 16.02 31.30 5.11
N ARG A 170 15.20 31.87 4.23
CA ARG A 170 15.26 33.29 3.91
C ARG A 170 14.61 34.20 4.98
N GLU A 171 13.71 33.65 5.79
CA GLU A 171 12.90 34.42 6.76
C GLU A 171 13.33 34.22 8.20
N SER A 172 13.71 32.96 8.57
CA SER A 172 14.00 32.64 9.97
C SER A 172 15.17 31.66 10.11
N GLU A 173 15.85 31.77 11.26
CA GLU A 173 16.94 30.85 11.61
C GLU A 173 16.43 29.52 12.18
N SER A 174 15.15 29.39 12.61
CA SER A 174 14.66 28.22 13.32
C SER A 174 14.45 26.99 12.41
N GLY A 175 14.06 27.22 11.16
CA GLY A 175 13.96 26.16 10.13
C GLY A 175 13.09 24.96 10.49
N THR A 176 12.09 25.12 11.39
CA THR A 176 11.23 24.02 11.87
C THR A 176 9.75 24.23 11.56
N HIS A 177 9.35 25.44 11.18
CA HIS A 177 7.96 25.80 10.90
C HIS A 177 7.32 24.86 9.87
N TYR A 178 7.97 24.64 8.72
CA TYR A 178 7.44 23.74 7.68
C TYR A 178 7.19 22.29 8.17
N LYS A 179 8.01 21.79 9.12
CA LYS A 179 7.81 20.47 9.71
C LYS A 179 6.60 20.45 10.62
N ASN A 180 6.41 21.51 11.41
CA ASN A 180 5.25 21.65 12.28
C ASN A 180 3.99 21.69 11.43
N ILE A 181 3.96 22.52 10.37
CA ILE A 181 2.81 22.64 9.46
C ILE A 181 2.49 21.29 8.82
N ALA A 182 3.49 20.59 8.26
CA ALA A 182 3.28 19.30 7.63
C ALA A 182 2.72 18.24 8.61
N TYR A 183 3.38 18.07 9.75
CA TYR A 183 3.00 17.07 10.74
C TYR A 183 1.64 17.39 11.40
N ASN A 184 1.44 18.63 11.82
CA ASN A 184 0.21 19.03 12.50
C ASN A 184 -1.00 19.03 11.55
N SER A 185 -0.81 19.36 10.25
CA SER A 185 -1.87 19.23 9.23
C SER A 185 -2.30 17.79 9.04
N ARG A 186 -1.33 16.86 8.98
CA ARG A 186 -1.63 15.43 8.98
C ARG A 186 -2.42 15.00 10.21
N LEU A 187 -1.96 15.40 11.39
CA LEU A 187 -2.60 15.04 12.66
C LEU A 187 -4.03 15.59 12.74
N LEU A 188 -4.24 16.84 12.29
CA LEU A 188 -5.57 17.43 12.23
C LEU A 188 -6.48 16.67 11.26
N ALA A 189 -5.98 16.32 10.07
CA ALA A 189 -6.71 15.50 9.10
C ALA A 189 -7.05 14.11 9.67
N GLN A 190 -6.15 13.45 10.41
CA GLN A 190 -6.44 12.18 11.11
C GLN A 190 -7.58 12.34 12.13
N GLY A 191 -7.56 13.43 12.91
CA GLY A 191 -8.66 13.73 13.83
C GLY A 191 -9.99 13.99 13.11
N MET A 192 -9.94 14.63 11.94
CA MET A 192 -11.12 14.91 11.12
C MET A 192 -11.70 13.63 10.48
N GLN A 193 -10.87 12.68 10.08
CA GLN A 193 -11.33 11.39 9.55
C GLN A 193 -12.23 10.63 10.54
N MET A 194 -12.00 10.82 11.85
CA MET A 194 -12.82 10.23 12.91
C MET A 194 -14.14 10.98 13.16
N SER A 195 -14.38 12.08 12.44
CA SER A 195 -15.59 12.89 12.55
C SER A 195 -16.57 12.56 11.43
N THR A 196 -17.83 12.35 11.76
CA THR A 196 -18.90 12.07 10.78
C THR A 196 -19.09 13.19 9.74
N VAL A 197 -18.60 14.40 10.03
CA VAL A 197 -18.67 15.54 9.11
C VAL A 197 -17.70 15.38 7.94
N PHE A 198 -16.53 14.78 8.18
CA PHE A 198 -15.40 14.73 7.24
C PHE A 198 -15.02 13.32 6.78
N GLU A 199 -15.65 12.27 7.30
CA GLU A 199 -15.27 10.87 7.05
C GLU A 199 -15.24 10.48 5.55
N LYS A 200 -16.06 11.16 4.72
CA LYS A 200 -16.13 10.91 3.28
C LYS A 200 -15.06 11.65 2.49
N ASP A 201 -14.61 12.80 3.00
CA ASP A 201 -13.67 13.69 2.31
C ASP A 201 -12.23 13.46 2.73
N VAL A 202 -12.01 13.03 3.99
CA VAL A 202 -10.68 12.77 4.55
C VAL A 202 -10.36 11.29 4.52
N THR A 203 -9.82 10.83 3.40
CA THR A 203 -9.34 9.45 3.20
C THR A 203 -7.88 9.28 3.67
N ASP A 204 -7.41 8.03 3.78
CA ASP A 204 -5.98 7.76 4.09
C ASP A 204 -5.04 8.42 3.07
N ASN A 205 -5.40 8.39 1.77
CA ASN A 205 -4.66 9.06 0.72
C ASN A 205 -4.64 10.59 0.92
N PHE A 206 -5.75 11.19 1.36
CA PHE A 206 -5.80 12.62 1.69
C PHE A 206 -4.83 12.96 2.83
N ILE A 207 -4.81 12.15 3.89
CA ILE A 207 -3.94 12.33 5.07
C ILE A 207 -2.46 12.24 4.70
N GLU A 208 -2.08 11.24 3.89
CA GLU A 208 -0.71 11.09 3.41
C GLU A 208 -0.30 12.25 2.50
N THR A 209 -1.22 12.71 1.67
CA THR A 209 -0.99 13.78 0.69
C THR A 209 -0.82 15.13 1.37
N ILE A 210 -1.66 15.47 2.36
CA ILE A 210 -1.60 16.77 3.03
C ILE A 210 -0.31 16.94 3.83
N GLU A 211 0.25 15.87 4.42
CA GLU A 211 1.54 15.93 5.11
C GLU A 211 2.65 16.43 4.18
N SER A 212 2.65 15.96 2.94
CA SER A 212 3.67 16.33 1.96
C SER A 212 3.41 17.70 1.32
N ALA A 213 2.14 18.04 1.09
CA ALA A 213 1.73 19.25 0.38
C ALA A 213 1.72 20.50 1.28
N ALA A 214 1.36 20.36 2.56
CA ALA A 214 1.24 21.48 3.50
C ALA A 214 2.53 22.27 3.67
N GLY A 215 3.69 21.61 3.60
CA GLY A 215 5.00 22.28 3.69
C GLY A 215 5.27 23.26 2.55
N LEU A 216 4.51 23.21 1.46
CA LEU A 216 4.70 24.07 0.28
C LEU A 216 3.78 25.31 0.27
N HIS A 217 2.98 25.55 1.33
CA HIS A 217 2.03 26.65 1.39
C HIS A 217 2.69 28.00 1.07
N ASP A 218 3.89 28.23 1.55
CA ASP A 218 4.66 29.47 1.43
C ASP A 218 5.71 29.48 0.30
N ILE A 219 5.69 28.49 -0.61
CA ILE A 219 6.71 28.37 -1.68
C ILE A 219 6.85 29.64 -2.54
N GLY A 220 5.78 30.41 -2.67
CA GLY A 220 5.77 31.66 -3.44
C GLY A 220 6.57 32.82 -2.83
N LYS A 221 6.93 32.73 -1.56
CA LYS A 221 7.79 33.72 -0.89
C LYS A 221 9.18 33.81 -1.52
N ILE A 222 9.58 32.79 -2.28
CA ILE A 222 10.82 32.82 -3.07
C ILE A 222 10.84 34.00 -4.08
N LYS A 223 9.69 34.44 -4.54
CA LYS A 223 9.53 35.55 -5.51
C LYS A 223 9.31 36.91 -4.83
N ILE A 224 9.20 36.99 -3.51
CA ILE A 224 9.03 38.23 -2.78
C ILE A 224 10.40 38.91 -2.60
N PRO A 225 10.51 40.24 -2.84
CA PRO A 225 11.75 40.99 -2.65
C PRO A 225 12.22 40.96 -1.18
N ASP A 226 13.54 40.83 -0.97
CA ASP A 226 14.13 40.78 0.38
C ASP A 226 13.83 42.03 1.19
N SER A 227 13.74 43.20 0.55
CA SER A 227 13.37 44.47 1.20
C SER A 227 12.00 44.45 1.89
N ILE A 228 11.09 43.56 1.44
CA ILE A 228 9.77 43.36 2.03
C ILE A 228 9.77 42.14 2.95
N LEU A 229 10.33 41.02 2.44
CA LEU A 229 10.34 39.75 3.17
C LEU A 229 11.10 39.83 4.51
N LEU A 230 12.23 40.50 4.52
CA LEU A 230 13.14 40.66 5.70
C LEU A 230 12.96 41.96 6.47
N LYS A 231 11.93 42.74 6.12
CA LYS A 231 11.69 44.03 6.79
C LYS A 231 11.36 43.82 8.26
N LYS A 232 12.09 44.53 9.13
CA LYS A 232 11.93 44.46 10.60
C LYS A 232 10.79 45.30 11.15
N ASP A 233 10.26 46.23 10.36
CA ASP A 233 9.16 47.10 10.73
C ASP A 233 7.82 46.62 10.19
N ILE A 234 6.73 47.20 10.67
CA ILE A 234 5.40 46.96 10.17
C ILE A 234 5.33 47.26 8.67
N LEU A 235 4.85 46.30 7.86
CA LEU A 235 4.66 46.51 6.42
C LEU A 235 3.64 47.63 6.16
N THR A 236 3.93 48.49 5.20
CA THR A 236 2.95 49.47 4.66
C THR A 236 1.82 48.73 3.94
N GLU A 237 0.76 49.42 3.55
CA GLU A 237 -0.36 48.83 2.79
C GLU A 237 0.09 48.30 1.43
N GLU A 238 0.97 49.02 0.74
CA GLU A 238 1.56 48.62 -0.53
C GLU A 238 2.46 47.38 -0.36
N GLU A 239 3.31 47.34 0.67
CA GLU A 239 4.16 46.21 0.97
C GLU A 239 3.35 44.98 1.37
N ARG A 240 2.24 45.12 2.13
CA ARG A 240 1.30 44.03 2.43
C ARG A 240 0.66 43.48 1.18
N LYS A 241 0.26 44.34 0.22
CA LYS A 241 -0.25 43.88 -1.08
C LYS A 241 0.78 43.04 -1.84
N ILE A 242 2.05 43.49 -1.84
CA ILE A 242 3.11 42.70 -2.47
C ILE A 242 3.34 41.40 -1.71
N MET A 243 3.40 41.41 -0.39
CA MET A 243 3.56 40.21 0.44
C MET A 243 2.43 39.23 0.16
N SER A 244 1.17 39.69 0.08
CA SER A 244 0.02 38.78 -0.16
C SER A 244 0.04 38.09 -1.54
N THR A 245 0.85 38.59 -2.49
CA THR A 245 0.99 37.92 -3.80
C THR A 245 1.72 36.57 -3.72
N HIS A 246 2.39 36.24 -2.60
CA HIS A 246 3.08 34.95 -2.49
C HIS A 246 2.13 33.75 -2.69
N ALA A 247 0.87 33.87 -2.26
CA ALA A 247 -0.12 32.81 -2.45
C ALA A 247 -0.35 32.50 -3.94
N GLU A 248 -0.59 33.55 -4.74
CA GLU A 248 -0.76 33.41 -6.20
C GLU A 248 0.53 33.01 -6.91
N LEU A 249 1.67 33.61 -6.52
CA LEU A 249 2.99 33.28 -7.07
C LEU A 249 3.39 31.84 -6.76
N GLY A 250 3.06 31.34 -5.57
CA GLY A 250 3.29 29.95 -5.16
C GLY A 250 2.52 28.97 -6.01
N ALA A 251 1.23 29.16 -6.13
CA ALA A 251 0.37 28.33 -6.98
C ALA A 251 0.85 28.32 -8.44
N LYS A 252 1.15 29.52 -8.99
CA LYS A 252 1.68 29.65 -10.35
C LYS A 252 3.00 28.91 -10.55
N THR A 253 3.92 29.01 -9.59
CA THR A 253 5.22 28.31 -9.64
C THR A 253 5.00 26.80 -9.64
N LEU A 254 4.10 26.26 -8.80
CA LEU A 254 3.78 24.85 -8.80
C LEU A 254 3.14 24.42 -10.13
N MET A 255 2.24 25.21 -10.70
CA MET A 255 1.63 24.93 -12.01
C MET A 255 2.68 24.88 -13.12
N GLU A 256 3.65 25.81 -13.14
CA GLU A 256 4.75 25.86 -14.11
C GLU A 256 5.69 24.64 -14.01
N ILE A 257 6.03 24.22 -12.78
CA ILE A 257 6.89 23.03 -12.53
C ILE A 257 6.25 21.75 -13.07
N TYR A 258 4.94 21.65 -12.95
CA TYR A 258 4.18 20.46 -13.35
C TYR A 258 3.49 20.61 -14.72
N GLU A 259 3.89 21.60 -15.52
CA GLU A 259 3.37 21.75 -16.88
C GLU A 259 3.77 20.53 -17.74
N GLY A 260 2.77 19.93 -18.41
CA GLY A 260 2.97 18.73 -19.21
C GLY A 260 3.04 17.40 -18.43
N VAL A 261 2.91 17.43 -17.11
CA VAL A 261 2.78 16.24 -16.26
C VAL A 261 1.31 16.01 -15.90
N GLU A 262 0.85 14.75 -15.94
CA GLU A 262 -0.48 14.41 -15.48
C GLU A 262 -0.64 14.80 -13.99
N ARG A 263 -1.64 15.65 -13.72
CA ARG A 263 -1.90 16.13 -12.36
C ARG A 263 -2.45 15.01 -11.51
N ASN A 264 -1.81 14.78 -10.38
CA ASN A 264 -2.25 13.85 -9.35
C ASN A 264 -2.76 14.62 -8.12
N ASP A 265 -3.30 13.88 -7.15
CA ASP A 265 -3.87 14.47 -5.92
C ASP A 265 -2.87 15.36 -5.17
N PHE A 266 -1.59 14.97 -5.13
CA PHE A 266 -0.55 15.76 -4.47
C PHE A 266 -0.35 17.13 -5.14
N ILE A 267 -0.24 17.16 -6.47
CA ILE A 267 -0.02 18.40 -7.22
C ILE A 267 -1.21 19.33 -7.05
N ASN A 268 -2.43 18.81 -7.21
CA ASN A 268 -3.65 19.59 -7.04
C ASN A 268 -3.75 20.15 -5.62
N MET A 269 -3.53 19.32 -4.60
CA MET A 269 -3.57 19.74 -3.20
C MET A 269 -2.50 20.78 -2.87
N ALA A 270 -1.27 20.63 -3.36
CA ALA A 270 -0.20 21.59 -3.13
C ALA A 270 -0.51 22.96 -3.76
N ILE A 271 -1.08 22.97 -4.98
CA ILE A 271 -1.54 24.20 -5.64
C ILE A 271 -2.67 24.85 -4.84
N ASP A 272 -3.67 24.08 -4.41
CA ASP A 272 -4.80 24.58 -3.63
C ASP A 272 -4.35 25.17 -2.29
N ILE A 273 -3.45 24.48 -1.59
CA ILE A 273 -2.90 24.97 -0.33
C ILE A 273 -2.12 26.27 -0.57
N ALA A 274 -1.18 26.30 -1.52
CA ALA A 274 -0.38 27.48 -1.80
C ALA A 274 -1.25 28.68 -2.17
N TYR A 275 -2.34 28.45 -2.94
CA TYR A 275 -3.19 29.51 -3.42
C TYR A 275 -4.17 30.03 -2.36
N TYR A 276 -4.75 29.14 -1.51
CA TYR A 276 -5.93 29.45 -0.71
C TYR A 276 -5.72 29.41 0.80
N HIS A 277 -4.52 29.13 1.32
CA HIS A 277 -4.28 29.03 2.77
C HIS A 277 -4.48 30.35 3.53
N HIS A 278 -4.57 31.49 2.84
CA HIS A 278 -4.91 32.78 3.42
C HIS A 278 -6.36 33.20 3.26
N GLU A 279 -7.20 32.38 2.61
CA GLU A 279 -8.66 32.65 2.57
C GLU A 279 -9.25 32.54 3.99
N ASN A 280 -10.24 33.40 4.27
CA ASN A 280 -11.00 33.39 5.51
C ASN A 280 -12.36 32.75 5.30
N TRP A 281 -12.85 32.01 6.27
CA TRP A 281 -14.15 31.36 6.20
C TRP A 281 -15.30 32.31 5.82
N ASP A 282 -15.24 33.56 6.29
CA ASP A 282 -16.25 34.60 6.01
C ASP A 282 -16.07 35.31 4.65
N GLY A 283 -15.04 34.99 3.88
CA GLY A 283 -14.71 35.58 2.58
C GLY A 283 -13.90 36.88 2.64
N THR A 284 -13.39 37.28 3.81
CA THR A 284 -12.54 38.47 3.97
C THR A 284 -11.06 38.20 3.70
N GLY A 285 -10.71 36.98 3.32
CA GLY A 285 -9.35 36.55 3.00
C GLY A 285 -8.86 36.94 1.61
N TYR A 286 -7.73 36.39 1.20
CA TYR A 286 -7.13 36.60 -0.11
C TYR A 286 -6.56 35.29 -0.65
N PRO A 287 -6.33 35.15 -1.99
CA PRO A 287 -6.39 36.19 -3.03
C PRO A 287 -7.76 36.32 -3.72
N LYS A 288 -8.71 35.37 -3.53
CA LYS A 288 -10.00 35.33 -4.26
C LYS A 288 -11.19 35.79 -3.43
N GLY A 289 -11.07 35.80 -2.09
CA GLY A 289 -12.18 36.07 -1.20
C GLY A 289 -13.23 34.96 -1.20
N LEU A 290 -12.79 33.68 -1.32
CA LEU A 290 -13.66 32.51 -1.26
C LEU A 290 -14.28 32.38 0.13
N LYS A 291 -15.53 31.87 0.18
CA LYS A 291 -16.30 31.77 1.42
C LYS A 291 -16.71 30.34 1.74
N GLY A 292 -16.56 29.96 3.00
CA GLY A 292 -17.06 28.68 3.50
C GLY A 292 -16.43 27.50 2.79
N GLN A 293 -17.25 26.61 2.26
CA GLN A 293 -16.82 25.39 1.59
C GLN A 293 -16.29 25.61 0.16
N GLU A 294 -16.37 26.82 -0.40
CA GLU A 294 -15.67 27.16 -1.65
C GLU A 294 -14.16 27.10 -1.48
N ILE A 295 -13.66 27.28 -0.25
CA ILE A 295 -12.25 27.14 0.09
C ILE A 295 -11.91 25.64 0.10
N PRO A 296 -10.90 25.18 -0.66
CA PRO A 296 -10.48 23.77 -0.64
C PRO A 296 -10.19 23.26 0.78
N LEU A 297 -10.61 22.03 1.09
CA LEU A 297 -10.51 21.47 2.43
C LEU A 297 -9.09 21.49 2.97
N ALA A 298 -8.10 21.13 2.14
CA ALA A 298 -6.69 21.13 2.52
C ALA A 298 -6.20 22.54 2.91
N ALA A 299 -6.62 23.57 2.20
CA ALA A 299 -6.27 24.96 2.52
C ALA A 299 -6.89 25.40 3.86
N ARG A 300 -8.16 25.01 4.15
CA ARG A 300 -8.81 25.28 5.44
C ARG A 300 -8.06 24.61 6.62
N ILE A 301 -7.57 23.40 6.42
CA ILE A 301 -6.78 22.67 7.43
C ILE A 301 -5.45 23.38 7.67
N VAL A 302 -4.70 23.66 6.61
CA VAL A 302 -3.38 24.30 6.71
C VAL A 302 -3.50 25.67 7.36
N LYS A 303 -4.54 26.46 7.03
CA LYS A 303 -4.79 27.75 7.66
C LYS A 303 -4.91 27.67 9.19
N VAL A 304 -5.65 26.69 9.71
CA VAL A 304 -5.78 26.49 11.17
C VAL A 304 -4.43 26.20 11.79
N VAL A 305 -3.65 25.32 11.16
CA VAL A 305 -2.34 24.91 11.67
C VAL A 305 -1.32 26.03 11.59
N ASP A 306 -1.26 26.78 10.47
CA ASP A 306 -0.34 27.87 10.25
C ASP A 306 -0.58 29.03 11.24
N VAL A 307 -1.84 29.44 11.41
CA VAL A 307 -2.17 30.50 12.37
C VAL A 307 -1.86 30.06 13.80
N PHE A 308 -2.16 28.82 14.17
CA PHE A 308 -1.83 28.32 15.51
C PHE A 308 -0.32 28.28 15.75
N ASP A 309 0.48 27.74 14.80
CA ASP A 309 1.95 27.73 14.90
C ASP A 309 2.52 29.16 15.00
N ALA A 310 1.90 30.09 14.27
CA ALA A 310 2.28 31.51 14.33
C ALA A 310 1.95 32.20 15.67
N LEU A 311 0.91 31.75 16.39
CA LEU A 311 0.53 32.30 17.70
C LEU A 311 1.45 31.82 18.81
N ILE A 312 1.83 30.52 18.80
CA ILE A 312 2.67 29.90 19.83
C ILE A 312 4.18 30.06 19.57
N GLY A 313 4.57 30.41 18.31
CA GLY A 313 5.96 30.59 17.91
C GLY A 313 6.53 31.98 18.27
N GLU A 314 7.78 32.03 18.71
CA GLU A 314 8.52 33.28 18.82
C GLU A 314 8.85 33.80 17.42
N ARG A 315 8.42 35.03 17.10
CA ARG A 315 8.78 35.72 15.85
C ARG A 315 9.55 37.00 16.17
N VAL A 316 10.41 37.42 15.24
CA VAL A 316 11.28 38.62 15.40
C VAL A 316 10.50 39.88 15.82
N TYR A 317 9.20 39.94 15.55
CA TYR A 317 8.33 41.12 15.78
C TYR A 317 7.23 40.93 16.81
N LYS A 318 7.03 39.68 17.32
CA LYS A 318 5.93 39.40 18.25
C LYS A 318 6.36 38.32 19.24
N SER A 319 6.26 38.59 20.53
CA SER A 319 6.38 37.57 21.57
C SER A 319 5.33 36.49 21.37
N ALA A 320 5.69 35.21 21.58
CA ALA A 320 4.73 34.13 21.61
C ALA A 320 3.59 34.44 22.60
N LEU A 321 2.37 34.15 22.22
CA LEU A 321 1.26 34.17 23.16
C LEU A 321 1.32 32.92 24.05
N SER A 322 0.71 32.99 25.23
CA SER A 322 0.48 31.80 26.03
C SER A 322 -0.39 30.78 25.26
N LEU A 323 -0.30 29.52 25.65
CA LEU A 323 -1.13 28.49 25.03
C LEU A 323 -2.62 28.79 25.20
N GLU A 324 -3.01 29.25 26.40
CA GLU A 324 -4.38 29.63 26.71
C GLU A 324 -4.87 30.76 25.80
N GLU A 325 -4.11 31.86 25.68
CA GLU A 325 -4.47 32.98 24.81
C GLU A 325 -4.55 32.57 23.34
N SER A 326 -3.64 31.66 22.91
CA SER A 326 -3.64 31.13 21.53
C SER A 326 -4.90 30.32 21.26
N LEU A 327 -5.32 29.46 22.19
CA LEU A 327 -6.53 28.65 22.03
C LEU A 327 -7.79 29.51 22.04
N GLU A 328 -7.87 30.53 22.88
CA GLU A 328 -8.97 31.49 22.92
C GLU A 328 -9.10 32.23 21.57
N ASN A 329 -7.98 32.72 21.01
CA ASN A 329 -7.95 33.35 19.69
C ASN A 329 -8.42 32.38 18.56
N MET A 330 -8.04 31.09 18.63
CA MET A 330 -8.46 30.09 17.66
C MET A 330 -9.97 29.81 17.73
N GLU A 331 -10.54 29.75 18.96
CA GLU A 331 -11.95 29.51 19.18
C GLU A 331 -12.80 30.72 18.76
N GLU A 332 -12.41 31.94 19.11
CA GLU A 332 -13.06 33.17 18.69
C GLU A 332 -13.02 33.38 17.15
N GLY A 333 -11.99 32.85 16.49
CA GLY A 333 -11.86 32.87 15.04
C GLY A 333 -12.79 31.91 14.27
N ALA A 334 -13.46 30.99 14.99
CA ALA A 334 -14.37 30.03 14.36
C ALA A 334 -15.56 30.72 13.65
N GLY A 335 -15.84 30.33 12.42
CA GLY A 335 -16.90 30.94 11.60
C GLY A 335 -16.51 32.29 10.96
N LYS A 336 -15.39 32.89 11.34
CA LYS A 336 -14.84 34.10 10.74
C LYS A 336 -13.59 33.81 9.92
N TYR A 337 -12.55 33.38 10.57
CA TYR A 337 -11.27 33.05 9.94
C TYR A 337 -11.19 31.56 9.58
N PHE A 338 -11.78 30.69 10.38
CA PHE A 338 -11.65 29.24 10.33
C PHE A 338 -13.00 28.56 10.14
N ASP A 339 -12.95 27.39 9.49
CA ASP A 339 -14.10 26.46 9.46
C ASP A 339 -14.43 26.02 10.89
N PRO A 340 -15.65 26.28 11.38
CA PRO A 340 -16.03 25.96 12.75
C PRO A 340 -15.98 24.46 13.06
N ASN A 341 -16.21 23.59 12.08
CA ASN A 341 -16.11 22.15 12.26
C ASN A 341 -14.66 21.69 12.40
N ILE A 342 -13.72 22.32 11.68
CA ILE A 342 -12.29 22.04 11.82
C ILE A 342 -11.81 22.49 13.20
N ILE A 343 -12.22 23.67 13.68
CA ILE A 343 -11.86 24.16 15.01
C ILE A 343 -12.38 23.21 16.10
N GLN A 344 -13.60 22.67 15.98
CA GLN A 344 -14.13 21.68 16.94
C GLN A 344 -13.24 20.42 17.04
N VAL A 345 -12.66 19.96 15.92
CA VAL A 345 -11.72 18.84 15.93
C VAL A 345 -10.37 19.26 16.52
N PHE A 346 -9.85 20.42 16.07
CA PHE A 346 -8.59 20.98 16.56
C PHE A 346 -8.58 21.11 18.10
N MET A 347 -9.62 21.68 18.71
CA MET A 347 -9.75 21.84 20.16
C MET A 347 -9.74 20.52 20.95
N LYS A 348 -10.00 19.39 20.28
CA LYS A 348 -9.91 18.06 20.92
C LYS A 348 -8.51 17.47 20.86
N ILE A 349 -7.70 17.83 19.86
CA ILE A 349 -6.45 17.13 19.55
C ILE A 349 -5.19 17.99 19.63
N TYR A 350 -5.28 19.32 19.78
CA TYR A 350 -4.16 20.24 19.76
C TYR A 350 -3.00 19.83 20.67
N ARG A 351 -3.28 19.18 21.80
CA ARG A 351 -2.25 18.70 22.76
C ARG A 351 -1.26 17.70 22.16
N ASN A 352 -1.61 17.09 21.02
CA ASN A 352 -0.74 16.18 20.31
C ASN A 352 0.12 16.89 19.23
N PHE A 353 -0.10 18.17 19.02
CA PHE A 353 0.68 18.94 18.04
C PHE A 353 2.12 19.10 18.49
N ILE A 354 3.06 19.02 17.53
CA ILE A 354 4.46 19.37 17.78
C ILE A 354 4.64 20.89 17.74
N GLY A 355 5.66 21.38 18.46
CA GLY A 355 5.94 22.83 18.57
C GLY A 355 5.29 23.50 19.79
N ILE A 356 4.40 22.83 20.53
CA ILE A 356 3.86 23.30 21.80
C ILE A 356 4.96 23.16 22.87
N LYS A 357 5.30 24.26 23.53
CA LYS A 357 6.29 24.31 24.63
C LYS A 357 5.60 24.16 26.00
#